data_bfb93d86b0ba3bcf638161ff7def146d
#
_entry.id   bfb93d86b0ba3bcf638161ff7def146d
#
_cell.length_a   1.000
_cell.length_b   1.000
_cell.length_c   1.000
_cell.angle_alpha   90.00
_cell.angle_beta   90.00
_cell.angle_gamma   90.00
#
_symmetry.space_group_name_H-M   'P 1'
#
loop_
_entity.id
_entity.type
_entity.pdbx_description
1 polymer ?
#
loop_
_entity_poly.entity_id
_entity_poly.type
_entity_poly.pdbx_seq_one_letter_code
_entity_poly.pdbx_strand_id
1 'polypeptide(L)'
;MKFLKRLILSAFFISTLTLVGTSANAACKARLGDFDWSSANIHTAISAFILEKGYGCEVAVTKGSTTPIMAAHYDGQLDVITEVWYDNIVANYEPHVAAGTIKNIGVNTPDSQQAFYVDKTTADKYNLKSVEDMKDPKIAALFKDPENPSK
;
A
#
# COMPACT_ATOMS: atom_id res chain seq x y z
N MET A 1 47.54 27.95 -51.87
CA MET A 1 46.97 26.62 -51.55
C MET A 1 47.29 26.05 -50.17
N LYS A 2 48.28 26.53 -49.42
CA LYS A 2 48.61 26.01 -48.07
C LYS A 2 47.81 26.63 -46.92
N PHE A 3 47.21 27.78 -47.11
CA PHE A 3 46.44 28.48 -46.10
C PHE A 3 45.00 27.95 -45.96
N LEU A 4 44.42 27.49 -47.06
CA LEU A 4 43.05 26.95 -47.07
C LEU A 4 42.93 25.58 -46.42
N LYS A 5 44.00 24.76 -46.42
CA LYS A 5 44.03 23.43 -45.77
C LYS A 5 44.10 23.52 -44.22
N ARG A 6 44.60 24.62 -43.66
CA ARG A 6 44.67 24.80 -42.19
C ARG A 6 43.37 25.27 -41.61
N LEU A 7 42.52 25.97 -42.35
CA LEU A 7 41.19 26.40 -41.85
C LEU A 7 40.19 25.25 -41.80
N ILE A 8 40.28 24.25 -42.67
CA ILE A 8 39.36 23.10 -42.70
C ILE A 8 39.65 22.12 -41.58
N LEU A 9 40.91 22.01 -41.10
CA LEU A 9 41.25 21.12 -39.99
C LEU A 9 40.86 21.64 -38.64
N SER A 10 40.71 22.93 -38.46
CA SER A 10 40.28 23.57 -37.20
C SER A 10 38.74 23.55 -36.99
N ALA A 11 37.96 23.42 -38.08
CA ALA A 11 36.51 23.35 -38.00
C ALA A 11 35.96 21.98 -37.61
N PHE A 12 36.78 20.91 -37.73
CA PHE A 12 36.33 19.55 -37.46
C PHE A 12 36.51 19.12 -35.98
N PHE A 13 37.18 19.93 -35.15
CA PHE A 13 37.48 19.60 -33.76
C PHE A 13 36.51 20.21 -32.72
N ILE A 14 35.53 21.03 -33.16
CA ILE A 14 34.58 21.71 -32.26
C ILE A 14 33.20 21.07 -32.21
N SER A 15 32.95 20.01 -33.02
CA SER A 15 31.62 19.38 -33.12
C SER A 15 31.40 18.13 -32.28
N THR A 16 32.27 17.79 -31.32
CA THR A 16 32.09 16.58 -30.51
C THR A 16 31.87 16.82 -29.03
N LEU A 17 31.41 17.99 -28.64
CA LEU A 17 31.23 18.28 -27.24
C LEU A 17 29.83 18.86 -26.94
N THR A 18 28.76 18.10 -27.14
CA THR A 18 27.48 18.32 -26.43
C THR A 18 26.50 17.17 -26.71
N LEU A 19 26.86 15.97 -26.32
CA LEU A 19 25.87 14.94 -26.01
C LEU A 19 26.13 14.48 -24.57
N VAL A 20 26.12 15.41 -23.64
CA VAL A 20 25.72 15.10 -22.28
C VAL A 20 24.22 14.86 -22.37
N GLY A 21 23.85 13.61 -22.62
CA GLY A 21 22.48 13.16 -22.47
C GLY A 21 22.07 13.49 -21.04
N THR A 22 21.33 14.57 -20.84
CA THR A 22 20.48 14.70 -19.67
C THR A 22 19.55 13.51 -19.78
N SER A 23 19.87 12.43 -19.08
CA SER A 23 18.87 11.42 -18.73
C SER A 23 17.76 12.23 -18.08
N ALA A 24 16.68 12.46 -18.82
CA ALA A 24 15.43 12.92 -18.24
C ALA A 24 15.05 11.79 -17.29
N ASN A 25 15.45 11.93 -16.03
CA ASN A 25 14.94 11.11 -14.96
C ASN A 25 13.47 11.41 -14.96
N ALA A 26 12.66 10.53 -15.55
CA ALA A 26 11.21 10.61 -15.42
C ALA A 26 10.94 10.72 -13.93
N ALA A 27 10.44 11.89 -13.49
CA ALA A 27 10.25 12.14 -12.08
C ALA A 27 9.38 11.00 -11.51
N CYS A 28 9.95 10.25 -10.57
CA CYS A 28 9.23 9.16 -9.92
C CYS A 28 7.99 9.72 -9.22
N LYS A 29 6.83 9.17 -9.56
CA LYS A 29 5.55 9.51 -8.91
C LYS A 29 4.93 8.25 -8.36
N ALA A 30 4.37 8.32 -7.16
CA ALA A 30 3.68 7.21 -6.51
C ALA A 30 2.42 7.71 -5.83
N ARG A 31 1.30 7.02 -6.06
CA ARG A 31 0.00 7.28 -5.44
C ARG A 31 -0.30 6.14 -4.50
N LEU A 32 -0.28 6.40 -3.20
CA LEU A 32 -0.49 5.42 -2.15
C LEU A 32 -1.92 5.48 -1.63
N GLY A 33 -2.54 4.32 -1.45
CA GLY A 33 -3.78 4.18 -0.71
C GLY A 33 -3.47 3.97 0.78
N ASP A 34 -4.16 4.72 1.64
CA ASP A 34 -4.00 4.67 3.08
C ASP A 34 -5.36 4.38 3.74
N PHE A 35 -5.48 3.26 4.41
CA PHE A 35 -6.70 2.90 5.10
C PHE A 35 -6.87 3.69 6.41
N ASP A 36 -8.08 3.68 6.96
CA ASP A 36 -8.49 4.48 8.11
C ASP A 36 -8.19 3.84 9.48
N TRP A 37 -7.19 2.94 9.55
CA TRP A 37 -6.71 2.37 10.82
C TRP A 37 -5.20 2.54 11.01
N SER A 38 -4.76 2.52 12.26
CA SER A 38 -3.44 2.98 12.69
C SER A 38 -2.26 2.23 12.06
N SER A 39 -2.32 0.89 11.92
CA SER A 39 -1.21 0.13 11.33
C SER A 39 -1.01 0.47 9.86
N ALA A 40 -2.09 0.59 9.08
CA ALA A 40 -2.01 1.01 7.69
C ALA A 40 -1.39 2.41 7.55
N ASN A 41 -1.80 3.36 8.42
CA ASN A 41 -1.22 4.70 8.39
C ASN A 41 0.30 4.69 8.65
N ILE A 42 0.77 3.84 9.57
CA ILE A 42 2.21 3.70 9.85
C ILE A 42 2.93 3.10 8.63
N HIS A 43 2.43 2.02 8.05
CA HIS A 43 3.04 1.38 6.88
C HIS A 43 3.06 2.33 5.67
N THR A 44 1.96 3.04 5.43
CA THR A 44 1.87 4.03 4.35
C THR A 44 2.85 5.19 4.57
N ALA A 45 2.94 5.72 5.79
CA ALA A 45 3.88 6.80 6.12
C ALA A 45 5.34 6.38 5.94
N ILE A 46 5.72 5.16 6.37
CA ILE A 46 7.07 4.62 6.17
C ILE A 46 7.37 4.48 4.68
N SER A 47 6.42 3.92 3.91
CA SER A 47 6.59 3.72 2.47
C SER A 47 6.72 5.06 1.72
N ALA A 48 5.88 6.04 2.06
CA ALA A 48 5.97 7.38 1.51
C ALA A 48 7.34 8.03 1.82
N PHE A 49 7.80 7.94 3.07
CA PHE A 49 9.10 8.47 3.47
C PHE A 49 10.26 7.83 2.69
N ILE A 50 10.25 6.50 2.53
CA ILE A 50 11.29 5.80 1.76
C ILE A 50 11.26 6.24 0.28
N LEU A 51 10.09 6.31 -0.33
CA LEU A 51 9.94 6.74 -1.71
C LEU A 51 10.41 8.19 -1.92
N GLU A 52 10.02 9.11 -1.03
CA GLU A 52 10.41 10.51 -1.13
C GLU A 52 11.90 10.73 -0.84
N LYS A 53 12.40 10.20 0.28
CA LYS A 53 13.77 10.48 0.75
C LYS A 53 14.82 9.55 0.16
N GLY A 54 14.46 8.29 -0.12
CA GLY A 54 15.37 7.30 -0.66
C GLY A 54 15.43 7.32 -2.18
N TYR A 55 14.30 7.54 -2.84
CA TYR A 55 14.17 7.45 -4.29
C TYR A 55 13.87 8.78 -4.98
N GLY A 56 13.60 9.85 -4.23
CA GLY A 56 13.28 11.18 -4.77
C GLY A 56 11.93 11.23 -5.50
N CYS A 57 10.99 10.36 -5.14
CA CYS A 57 9.66 10.32 -5.74
C CYS A 57 8.78 11.46 -5.20
N GLU A 58 7.89 11.95 -6.06
CA GLU A 58 6.72 12.72 -5.64
C GLU A 58 5.65 11.75 -5.16
N VAL A 59 5.24 11.81 -3.89
CA VAL A 59 4.27 10.88 -3.31
C VAL A 59 2.96 11.59 -3.00
N ALA A 60 1.85 11.01 -3.46
CA ALA A 60 0.50 11.41 -3.09
C ALA A 60 -0.16 10.30 -2.26
N VAL A 61 -0.80 10.65 -1.15
CA VAL A 61 -1.51 9.70 -0.28
C VAL A 61 -3.00 10.01 -0.28
N THR A 62 -3.81 8.99 -0.58
CA THR A 62 -5.28 9.08 -0.52
C THR A 62 -5.78 8.23 0.64
N LYS A 63 -6.50 8.85 1.57
CA LYS A 63 -7.08 8.19 2.74
C LYS A 63 -8.52 7.77 2.52
N GLY A 64 -8.90 6.63 3.10
CA GLY A 64 -10.28 6.18 3.07
C GLY A 64 -10.48 4.78 3.67
N SER A 65 -11.73 4.37 3.75
CA SER A 65 -12.08 3.01 4.16
C SER A 65 -11.75 1.98 3.07
N THR A 66 -11.82 0.71 3.40
CA THR A 66 -11.39 -0.40 2.52
C THR A 66 -12.02 -0.33 1.14
N THR A 67 -13.34 -0.20 1.05
CA THR A 67 -14.06 -0.31 -0.23
C THR A 67 -13.64 0.76 -1.25
N PRO A 68 -13.66 2.07 -0.96
CA PRO A 68 -13.26 3.08 -1.93
C PRO A 68 -11.78 3.04 -2.27
N ILE A 69 -10.90 2.75 -1.30
CA ILE A 69 -9.46 2.66 -1.56
C ILE A 69 -9.13 1.46 -2.46
N MET A 70 -9.72 0.29 -2.20
CA MET A 70 -9.53 -0.87 -3.07
C MET A 70 -10.09 -0.65 -4.46
N ALA A 71 -11.28 -0.02 -4.60
CA ALA A 71 -11.83 0.32 -5.90
C ALA A 71 -10.89 1.24 -6.70
N ALA A 72 -10.38 2.30 -6.08
CA ALA A 72 -9.42 3.21 -6.71
C ALA A 72 -8.12 2.51 -7.14
N HIS A 73 -7.67 1.51 -6.36
CA HIS A 73 -6.51 0.70 -6.72
C HIS A 73 -6.81 -0.23 -7.91
N TYR A 74 -7.95 -0.90 -7.91
CA TYR A 74 -8.38 -1.76 -9.04
C TYR A 74 -8.51 -0.98 -10.34
N ASP A 75 -8.96 0.27 -10.27
CA ASP A 75 -9.10 1.19 -11.40
C ASP A 75 -7.79 1.87 -11.82
N GLY A 76 -6.65 1.54 -11.18
CA GLY A 76 -5.35 2.12 -11.48
C GLY A 76 -5.21 3.60 -11.07
N GLN A 77 -6.06 4.09 -10.18
CA GLN A 77 -5.94 5.44 -9.62
C GLN A 77 -4.93 5.51 -8.46
N LEU A 78 -4.62 4.37 -7.85
CA LEU A 78 -3.59 4.20 -6.82
C LEU A 78 -2.59 3.15 -7.29
N ASP A 79 -1.31 3.40 -6.99
CA ASP A 79 -0.21 2.53 -7.42
C ASP A 79 0.12 1.46 -6.37
N VAL A 80 0.01 1.81 -5.08
CA VAL A 80 0.44 0.94 -3.98
C VAL A 80 -0.54 1.03 -2.81
N ILE A 81 -0.85 -0.12 -2.23
CA ILE A 81 -1.48 -0.26 -0.92
C ILE A 81 -0.55 -1.11 -0.05
N THR A 82 -0.22 -0.64 1.13
CA THR A 82 0.82 -1.21 1.98
C THR A 82 0.33 -2.27 2.97
N GLU A 83 -0.97 -2.33 3.23
CA GLU A 83 -1.56 -3.30 4.14
C GLU A 83 -2.95 -3.72 3.65
N VAL A 84 -3.10 -4.98 3.29
CA VAL A 84 -4.36 -5.56 2.83
C VAL A 84 -4.70 -6.77 3.68
N TRP A 85 -5.85 -6.76 4.32
CA TRP A 85 -6.40 -7.91 5.03
C TRP A 85 -7.13 -8.82 4.04
N TYR A 86 -6.35 -9.68 3.40
CA TYR A 86 -6.73 -10.48 2.24
C TYR A 86 -7.99 -11.31 2.46
N ASP A 87 -8.10 -12.03 3.58
CA ASP A 87 -9.20 -12.95 3.86
C ASP A 87 -10.57 -12.28 3.85
N ASN A 88 -10.62 -10.96 4.14
CA ASN A 88 -11.86 -10.20 4.15
C ASN A 88 -12.36 -9.80 2.77
N ILE A 89 -11.48 -9.81 1.76
CA ILE A 89 -11.75 -9.25 0.43
C ILE A 89 -11.43 -10.20 -0.72
N VAL A 90 -11.10 -11.46 -0.44
CA VAL A 90 -10.64 -12.45 -1.41
C VAL A 90 -11.52 -12.51 -2.66
N ALA A 91 -12.84 -12.49 -2.50
CA ALA A 91 -13.79 -12.59 -3.60
C ALA A 91 -13.69 -11.42 -4.62
N ASN A 92 -13.32 -10.23 -4.15
CA ASN A 92 -13.12 -9.05 -5.00
C ASN A 92 -11.66 -8.89 -5.43
N TYR A 93 -10.71 -9.42 -4.66
CA TYR A 93 -9.29 -9.27 -4.89
C TYR A 93 -8.76 -10.21 -5.99
N GLU A 94 -9.10 -11.49 -5.91
CA GLU A 94 -8.59 -12.53 -6.82
C GLU A 94 -8.89 -12.29 -8.30
N PRO A 95 -10.09 -11.82 -8.70
CA PRO A 95 -10.35 -11.48 -10.10
C PRO A 95 -9.39 -10.44 -10.66
N HIS A 96 -8.98 -9.46 -9.86
CA HIS A 96 -8.07 -8.40 -10.27
C HIS A 96 -6.62 -8.89 -10.37
N VAL A 97 -6.20 -9.80 -9.48
CA VAL A 97 -4.91 -10.49 -9.60
C VAL A 97 -4.88 -11.36 -10.86
N ALA A 98 -5.93 -12.14 -11.10
CA ALA A 98 -6.04 -12.99 -12.28
C ALA A 98 -6.05 -12.20 -13.59
N ALA A 99 -6.69 -11.03 -13.60
CA ALA A 99 -6.70 -10.10 -14.74
C ALA A 99 -5.38 -9.33 -14.90
N GLY A 100 -4.47 -9.38 -13.91
CA GLY A 100 -3.20 -8.66 -13.92
C GLY A 100 -3.34 -7.15 -13.72
N THR A 101 -4.50 -6.66 -13.24
CA THR A 101 -4.71 -5.24 -12.95
C THR A 101 -4.04 -4.81 -11.64
N ILE A 102 -3.84 -5.76 -10.73
CA ILE A 102 -3.06 -5.59 -9.51
C ILE A 102 -2.10 -6.78 -9.34
N LYS A 103 -1.09 -6.59 -8.49
CA LYS A 103 -0.11 -7.63 -8.15
C LYS A 103 0.13 -7.64 -6.64
N ASN A 104 0.05 -8.81 -6.03
CA ASN A 104 0.58 -9.03 -4.70
C ASN A 104 2.11 -9.12 -4.77
N ILE A 105 2.81 -8.24 -4.05
CA ILE A 105 4.28 -8.18 -4.05
C ILE A 105 4.91 -8.80 -2.79
N GLY A 106 4.10 -9.21 -1.83
CA GLY A 106 4.58 -9.89 -0.64
C GLY A 106 3.67 -9.75 0.57
N VAL A 107 4.05 -10.44 1.63
CA VAL A 107 3.38 -10.39 2.93
C VAL A 107 4.11 -9.39 3.81
N ASN A 108 3.39 -8.38 4.28
CA ASN A 108 3.94 -7.30 5.10
C ASN A 108 4.08 -7.72 6.57
N THR A 109 3.06 -8.36 7.13
CA THR A 109 3.00 -8.81 8.52
C THR A 109 2.75 -10.31 8.56
N PRO A 110 3.79 -11.15 8.45
CA PRO A 110 3.64 -12.60 8.58
C PRO A 110 3.08 -12.94 9.97
N ASP A 111 2.35 -14.02 10.06
CA ASP A 111 1.73 -14.52 11.30
C ASP A 111 0.63 -13.61 11.91
N SER A 112 0.22 -12.55 11.23
CA SER A 112 -0.96 -11.78 11.61
C SER A 112 -2.22 -12.62 11.43
N GLN A 113 -3.06 -12.64 12.48
CA GLN A 113 -4.32 -13.37 12.47
C GLN A 113 -5.46 -12.43 12.80
N GLN A 114 -6.55 -12.55 12.06
CA GLN A 114 -7.80 -11.87 12.38
C GLN A 114 -8.74 -12.83 13.07
N ALA A 115 -9.20 -12.46 14.26
CA ALA A 115 -10.08 -13.29 15.07
C ALA A 115 -10.91 -12.43 16.03
N PHE A 116 -11.92 -13.04 16.64
CA PHE A 116 -12.55 -12.48 17.81
C PHE A 116 -11.71 -12.81 19.04
N TYR A 117 -11.32 -11.79 19.78
CA TYR A 117 -10.50 -11.94 20.98
C TYR A 117 -11.32 -11.58 22.21
N VAL A 118 -11.11 -12.33 23.28
CA VAL A 118 -11.63 -12.08 24.60
C VAL A 118 -10.49 -12.18 25.61
N ASP A 119 -10.55 -11.41 26.69
CA ASP A 119 -9.53 -11.51 27.72
C ASP A 119 -9.54 -12.90 28.39
N LYS A 120 -8.34 -13.34 28.78
CA LYS A 120 -8.16 -14.71 29.31
C LYS A 120 -8.99 -14.96 30.57
N THR A 121 -9.16 -13.97 31.43
CA THR A 121 -9.93 -14.10 32.67
C THR A 121 -11.38 -14.42 32.38
N THR A 122 -11.98 -13.71 31.43
CA THR A 122 -13.36 -13.94 30.98
C THR A 122 -13.46 -15.30 30.27
N ALA A 123 -12.51 -15.63 29.38
CA ALA A 123 -12.51 -16.92 28.71
C ALA A 123 -12.48 -18.10 29.70
N ASP A 124 -11.57 -18.05 30.67
CA ASP A 124 -11.44 -19.11 31.70
C ASP A 124 -12.68 -19.21 32.58
N LYS A 125 -13.19 -18.07 33.05
CA LYS A 125 -14.34 -18.00 33.96
C LYS A 125 -15.60 -18.60 33.35
N TYR A 126 -15.83 -18.38 32.06
CA TYR A 126 -17.04 -18.81 31.36
C TYR A 126 -16.76 -19.99 30.40
N ASN A 127 -15.53 -20.53 30.42
CA ASN A 127 -15.08 -21.65 29.57
C ASN A 127 -15.33 -21.37 28.07
N LEU A 128 -15.04 -20.15 27.61
CA LEU A 128 -15.22 -19.75 26.22
C LEU A 128 -14.12 -20.35 25.34
N LYS A 129 -14.49 -20.95 24.22
CA LYS A 129 -13.56 -21.62 23.30
C LYS A 129 -13.73 -21.21 21.84
N SER A 130 -14.88 -20.71 21.48
CA SER A 130 -15.18 -20.32 20.12
C SER A 130 -16.26 -19.22 20.07
N VAL A 131 -16.38 -18.57 18.89
CA VAL A 131 -17.46 -17.63 18.63
C VAL A 131 -18.86 -18.25 18.76
N GLU A 132 -18.97 -19.57 18.59
CA GLU A 132 -20.21 -20.32 18.72
C GLU A 132 -20.80 -20.26 20.14
N ASP A 133 -19.95 -20.04 21.16
CA ASP A 133 -20.40 -19.87 22.54
C ASP A 133 -21.30 -18.65 22.70
N MET A 134 -21.22 -17.67 21.78
CA MET A 134 -22.10 -16.49 21.73
C MET A 134 -23.56 -16.82 21.39
N LYS A 135 -23.85 -18.05 20.93
CA LYS A 135 -25.24 -18.52 20.73
C LYS A 135 -25.99 -18.71 22.05
N ASP A 136 -25.26 -18.88 23.16
CA ASP A 136 -25.88 -18.85 24.50
C ASP A 136 -26.19 -17.39 24.89
N PRO A 137 -27.47 -17.03 25.10
CA PRO A 137 -27.86 -15.67 25.47
C PRO A 137 -27.20 -15.16 26.76
N LYS A 138 -26.83 -16.08 27.69
CA LYS A 138 -26.14 -15.71 28.92
C LYS A 138 -24.70 -15.29 28.65
N ILE A 139 -24.04 -15.93 27.70
CA ILE A 139 -22.71 -15.56 27.26
C ILE A 139 -22.76 -14.27 26.45
N ALA A 140 -23.64 -14.18 25.46
CA ALA A 140 -23.81 -12.98 24.66
C ALA A 140 -24.07 -11.73 25.53
N ALA A 141 -24.82 -11.88 26.62
CA ALA A 141 -25.12 -10.78 27.56
C ALA A 141 -23.87 -10.21 28.25
N LEU A 142 -22.74 -10.94 28.32
CA LEU A 142 -21.49 -10.46 28.91
C LEU A 142 -20.79 -9.41 28.01
N PHE A 143 -21.12 -9.40 26.73
CA PHE A 143 -20.45 -8.60 25.68
C PHE A 143 -21.38 -7.49 25.14
N LYS A 144 -22.43 -7.16 25.86
CA LYS A 144 -23.30 -6.05 25.47
C LYS A 144 -22.54 -4.74 25.47
N ASP A 145 -22.80 -3.94 24.45
CA ASP A 145 -22.30 -2.57 24.40
C ASP A 145 -22.87 -1.76 25.55
N PRO A 146 -22.05 -1.19 26.46
CA PRO A 146 -22.53 -0.40 27.58
C PRO A 146 -23.25 0.88 27.13
N GLU A 147 -22.93 1.43 25.94
CA GLU A 147 -23.56 2.60 25.35
C GLU A 147 -24.84 2.25 24.58
N ASN A 148 -24.98 1.00 24.16
CA ASN A 148 -26.14 0.50 23.42
C ASN A 148 -26.52 -0.93 23.87
N PRO A 149 -27.09 -1.13 25.05
CA PRO A 149 -27.38 -2.45 25.62
C PRO A 149 -28.38 -3.31 24.83
N SER A 150 -28.99 -2.74 23.80
CA SER A 150 -29.89 -3.49 22.88
C SER A 150 -29.16 -4.19 21.73
N LYS A 151 -27.86 -3.97 21.61
CA LYS A 151 -27.00 -4.60 20.62
C LYS A 151 -26.09 -5.62 21.24
#